data_d00478615314bbea0a01b9e7d789b343
#
_entry.id   d00478615314bbea0a01b9e7d789b343
#
_cell.length_a   1.000
_cell.length_b   1.000
_cell.length_c   1.000
_cell.angle_alpha   90.00
_cell.angle_beta   90.00
_cell.angle_gamma   90.00
#
_symmetry.space_group_name_H-M   'P 1'
#
loop_
_entity.id
_entity.type
_entity.pdbx_description
1 polymer ?
#
loop_
_entity_poly.entity_id
_entity_poly.type
_entity_poly.pdbx_seq_one_letter_code
_entity_poly.pdbx_strand_id
1 'polypeptide(L)'
;MGRPIKLIGYLCFLMALCSCKETKEQQISRLIHEWEGRTIVYPADMTFSVLGKDSAGYSFPQNEYTIMTYVDSVGCTGCKLQLPTWKRLISMVDTVAAGKVSFLFAFHPKNKKEISFLLKRDRFLYPVFIDEKGDFDALNHFPSDVNFQTFLLDSQNKVLAIGNPVHNKKVRDLYLQIIAGQQTGVATSSQTKVVLDKKLDEMGDFDWKIPQTATFSLRNLGDHLLII
;
A
#
# COMPACT_ATOMS: atom_id res chain seq x y z
N MET A 1 -34.75 16.74 47.14
CA MET A 1 -34.36 15.58 46.34
C MET A 1 -34.28 15.97 44.86
N GLY A 2 -33.19 16.56 44.37
CA GLY A 2 -33.13 17.09 42.99
C GLY A 2 -31.69 17.23 42.42
N ARG A 3 -30.68 16.61 43.05
CA ARG A 3 -29.27 16.79 42.68
C ARG A 3 -28.61 15.68 41.81
N PRO A 4 -29.06 14.41 41.73
CA PRO A 4 -28.34 13.40 40.96
C PRO A 4 -28.52 13.51 39.44
N ILE A 5 -29.67 14.02 38.95
CA ILE A 5 -29.97 14.05 37.50
C ILE A 5 -29.07 15.03 36.74
N LYS A 6 -28.68 16.17 37.35
CA LYS A 6 -27.79 17.15 36.75
C LYS A 6 -26.34 16.63 36.63
N LEU A 7 -25.90 15.80 37.58
CA LEU A 7 -24.56 15.21 37.56
C LEU A 7 -24.42 14.14 36.44
N ILE A 8 -25.46 13.34 36.23
CA ILE A 8 -25.51 12.31 35.19
C ILE A 8 -25.51 12.97 33.80
N GLY A 9 -26.27 14.06 33.63
CA GLY A 9 -26.26 14.83 32.38
C GLY A 9 -24.88 15.44 32.02
N TYR A 10 -24.16 15.93 33.05
CA TYR A 10 -22.80 16.47 32.89
C TYR A 10 -21.78 15.38 32.55
N LEU A 11 -21.90 14.19 33.16
CA LEU A 11 -21.03 13.04 32.90
C LEU A 11 -21.23 12.48 31.49
N CYS A 12 -22.49 12.39 31.03
CA CYS A 12 -22.81 11.99 29.64
C CYS A 12 -22.31 13.02 28.60
N PHE A 13 -22.38 14.31 28.93
CA PHE A 13 -21.88 15.37 28.04
C PHE A 13 -20.33 15.35 27.95
N LEU A 14 -19.63 15.07 29.05
CA LEU A 14 -18.17 14.90 29.04
C LEU A 14 -17.73 13.67 28.22
N MET A 15 -18.48 12.57 28.27
CA MET A 15 -18.16 11.38 27.44
C MET A 15 -18.39 11.59 25.94
N ALA A 16 -19.30 12.48 25.55
CA ALA A 16 -19.55 12.81 24.15
C ALA A 16 -18.41 13.61 23.48
N LEU A 17 -17.53 14.26 24.26
CA LEU A 17 -16.43 15.06 23.75
C LEU A 17 -15.16 14.24 23.43
N CYS A 18 -15.11 12.96 23.80
CA CYS A 18 -13.96 12.08 23.54
C CYS A 18 -14.04 11.32 22.21
N SER A 19 -14.92 11.72 21.27
CA SER A 19 -14.91 11.16 19.91
C SER A 19 -13.78 11.79 19.10
N CYS A 20 -12.54 11.41 19.42
CA CYS A 20 -11.37 11.75 18.65
C CYS A 20 -11.50 11.00 17.29
N LYS A 21 -11.90 11.69 16.23
CA LYS A 21 -11.88 11.11 14.88
C LYS A 21 -10.44 10.88 14.49
N GLU A 22 -10.10 9.63 14.26
CA GLU A 22 -8.79 9.23 13.75
C GLU A 22 -8.49 9.98 12.46
N THR A 23 -7.28 10.54 12.33
CA THR A 23 -6.84 11.21 11.09
C THR A 23 -6.58 10.17 9.99
N LYS A 24 -6.53 10.61 8.72
CA LYS A 24 -6.19 9.73 7.60
C LYS A 24 -4.79 9.12 7.76
N GLU A 25 -3.84 9.88 8.28
CA GLU A 25 -2.48 9.42 8.52
C GLU A 25 -2.46 8.32 9.60
N GLN A 26 -3.23 8.48 10.66
CA GLN A 26 -3.36 7.45 11.72
C GLN A 26 -4.01 6.18 11.18
N GLN A 27 -5.06 6.29 10.37
CA GLN A 27 -5.71 5.15 9.72
C GLN A 27 -4.75 4.40 8.80
N ILE A 28 -3.98 5.12 7.97
CA ILE A 28 -2.97 4.53 7.09
C ILE A 28 -1.86 3.86 7.90
N SER A 29 -1.34 4.52 8.93
CA SER A 29 -0.29 3.97 9.80
C SER A 29 -0.76 2.68 10.49
N ARG A 30 -1.99 2.66 11.01
CA ARG A 30 -2.58 1.46 11.61
C ARG A 30 -2.72 0.34 10.59
N LEU A 31 -3.21 0.64 9.38
CA LEU A 31 -3.37 -0.34 8.32
C LEU A 31 -2.03 -0.96 7.90
N ILE A 32 -0.99 -0.13 7.74
CA ILE A 32 0.37 -0.61 7.44
C ILE A 32 0.84 -1.55 8.54
N HIS A 33 0.70 -1.15 9.80
CA HIS A 33 1.14 -1.96 10.94
C HIS A 33 0.35 -3.28 11.07
N GLU A 34 -0.94 -3.28 10.74
CA GLU A 34 -1.78 -4.48 10.74
C GLU A 34 -1.34 -5.49 9.69
N TRP A 35 -0.87 -5.01 8.52
CA TRP A 35 -0.52 -5.87 7.41
C TRP A 35 0.95 -6.27 7.37
N GLU A 36 1.84 -5.45 7.90
CA GLU A 36 3.27 -5.74 7.94
C GLU A 36 3.54 -7.04 8.70
N GLY A 37 4.30 -7.92 8.05
CA GLY A 37 4.64 -9.22 8.61
C GLY A 37 3.53 -10.27 8.59
N ARG A 38 2.32 -9.94 8.14
CA ARG A 38 1.22 -10.88 7.98
C ARG A 38 1.50 -11.80 6.80
N THR A 39 1.13 -13.08 6.92
CA THR A 39 1.28 -14.05 5.83
C THR A 39 0.00 -14.10 4.99
N ILE A 40 0.15 -14.02 3.67
CA ILE A 40 -0.94 -14.19 2.72
C ILE A 40 -1.22 -15.68 2.54
N VAL A 41 -2.49 -16.07 2.67
CA VAL A 41 -2.98 -17.42 2.51
C VAL A 41 -3.59 -17.56 1.12
N TYR A 42 -3.07 -18.48 0.31
CA TYR A 42 -3.60 -18.73 -1.03
C TYR A 42 -4.72 -19.77 -1.01
N PRO A 43 -5.77 -19.63 -1.83
CA PRO A 43 -6.74 -20.70 -2.04
C PRO A 43 -6.07 -21.97 -2.59
N ALA A 44 -6.59 -23.15 -2.19
CA ALA A 44 -6.03 -24.43 -2.63
C ALA A 44 -6.15 -24.64 -4.15
N ASP A 45 -7.25 -24.14 -4.74
CA ASP A 45 -7.60 -24.35 -6.14
C ASP A 45 -7.45 -23.05 -6.96
N MET A 46 -6.21 -22.57 -7.13
CA MET A 46 -5.94 -21.40 -7.96
C MET A 46 -5.81 -21.80 -9.43
N THR A 47 -6.78 -21.42 -10.26
CA THR A 47 -6.71 -21.58 -11.71
C THR A 47 -6.31 -20.28 -12.37
N PHE A 48 -5.20 -20.30 -13.10
CA PHE A 48 -4.71 -19.14 -13.83
C PHE A 48 -5.27 -19.06 -15.25
N SER A 49 -5.43 -17.85 -15.74
CA SER A 49 -5.95 -17.56 -17.07
C SER A 49 -5.03 -16.59 -17.79
N VAL A 50 -4.78 -16.81 -19.08
CA VAL A 50 -4.08 -15.87 -19.98
C VAL A 50 -5.08 -15.36 -21.01
N LEU A 51 -5.28 -14.07 -21.08
CA LEU A 51 -6.27 -13.43 -21.95
C LEU A 51 -7.70 -14.00 -21.80
N GLY A 52 -8.04 -14.46 -20.60
CA GLY A 52 -9.35 -15.04 -20.29
C GLY A 52 -9.53 -16.49 -20.79
N LYS A 53 -8.46 -17.18 -21.17
CA LYS A 53 -8.44 -18.61 -21.42
C LYS A 53 -7.69 -19.30 -20.30
N ASP A 54 -8.27 -20.35 -19.74
CA ASP A 54 -7.64 -21.08 -18.65
C ASP A 54 -6.32 -21.71 -19.12
N SER A 55 -5.28 -21.52 -18.31
CA SER A 55 -3.93 -22.01 -18.57
C SER A 55 -3.72 -23.28 -17.75
N ALA A 56 -4.13 -24.41 -18.32
CA ALA A 56 -3.94 -25.70 -17.69
C ALA A 56 -2.43 -25.96 -17.47
N GLY A 57 -2.06 -26.31 -16.24
CA GLY A 57 -0.68 -26.64 -15.88
C GLY A 57 0.22 -25.44 -15.58
N TYR A 58 -0.28 -24.21 -15.57
CA TYR A 58 0.51 -23.10 -15.06
C TYR A 58 0.67 -23.19 -13.54
N SER A 59 1.90 -23.28 -13.10
CA SER A 59 2.26 -23.18 -11.67
C SER A 59 2.82 -21.79 -11.42
N PHE A 60 2.30 -21.11 -10.41
CA PHE A 60 2.79 -19.78 -10.04
C PHE A 60 4.24 -19.90 -9.54
N PRO A 61 5.21 -19.20 -10.18
CA PRO A 61 6.61 -19.28 -9.79
C PRO A 61 6.81 -18.63 -8.42
N GLN A 62 7.49 -19.34 -7.52
CA GLN A 62 7.91 -18.80 -6.23
C GLN A 62 9.33 -18.26 -6.36
N ASN A 63 9.45 -16.95 -6.47
CA ASN A 63 10.72 -16.23 -6.49
C ASN A 63 11.04 -15.64 -5.11
N GLU A 64 12.17 -14.93 -5.02
CA GLU A 64 12.59 -14.26 -3.78
C GLU A 64 11.54 -13.28 -3.26
N TYR A 65 10.87 -12.58 -4.20
CA TYR A 65 9.78 -11.65 -3.90
C TYR A 65 8.56 -11.93 -4.77
N THR A 66 7.39 -11.54 -4.26
CA THR A 66 6.15 -11.52 -5.03
C THR A 66 5.48 -10.14 -4.89
N ILE A 67 5.21 -9.48 -6.02
CA ILE A 67 4.30 -8.33 -6.04
C ILE A 67 2.91 -8.89 -6.35
N MET A 68 2.06 -8.90 -5.32
CA MET A 68 0.68 -9.38 -5.41
C MET A 68 -0.29 -8.20 -5.44
N THR A 69 -1.23 -8.19 -6.36
CA THR A 69 -2.36 -7.25 -6.36
C THR A 69 -3.68 -8.01 -6.38
N TYR A 70 -4.58 -7.62 -5.48
CA TYR A 70 -5.97 -8.06 -5.45
C TYR A 70 -6.86 -6.94 -5.94
N VAL A 71 -7.79 -7.24 -6.84
CA VAL A 71 -8.76 -6.26 -7.34
C VAL A 71 -10.16 -6.82 -7.11
N ASP A 72 -10.87 -6.20 -6.17
CA ASP A 72 -12.22 -6.58 -5.82
C ASP A 72 -13.26 -6.20 -6.89
N SER A 73 -14.49 -6.67 -6.70
CA SER A 73 -15.62 -6.42 -7.59
C SER A 73 -16.30 -5.06 -7.42
N VAL A 74 -15.83 -4.21 -6.50
CA VAL A 74 -16.46 -2.93 -6.17
C VAL A 74 -16.02 -1.83 -7.14
N GLY A 75 -16.96 -1.13 -7.77
CA GLY A 75 -16.69 0.01 -8.64
C GLY A 75 -16.27 -0.35 -10.07
N CYS A 76 -15.49 0.52 -10.70
CA CYS A 76 -15.03 0.39 -12.09
C CYS A 76 -13.82 -0.55 -12.19
N THR A 77 -14.01 -1.75 -12.73
CA THR A 77 -12.93 -2.73 -12.91
C THR A 77 -11.82 -2.20 -13.80
N GLY A 78 -12.13 -1.63 -14.94
CA GLY A 78 -11.13 -1.11 -15.89
C GLY A 78 -10.29 0.03 -15.31
N CYS A 79 -10.89 0.86 -14.44
CA CYS A 79 -10.18 1.96 -13.78
C CYS A 79 -9.17 1.43 -12.74
N LYS A 80 -9.51 0.34 -12.05
CA LYS A 80 -8.66 -0.25 -11.02
C LYS A 80 -7.50 -1.06 -11.62
N LEU A 81 -7.74 -1.77 -12.71
CA LEU A 81 -6.77 -2.69 -13.29
C LEU A 81 -5.51 -2.00 -13.81
N GLN A 82 -5.64 -0.84 -14.47
CA GLN A 82 -4.51 -0.09 -15.07
C GLN A 82 -3.42 -0.95 -15.73
N LEU A 83 -3.81 -1.99 -16.46
CA LEU A 83 -2.94 -3.01 -17.06
C LEU A 83 -1.74 -2.45 -17.84
N PRO A 84 -1.88 -1.36 -18.64
CA PRO A 84 -0.72 -0.78 -19.33
C PRO A 84 0.34 -0.23 -18.37
N THR A 85 -0.07 0.29 -17.21
CA THR A 85 0.88 0.81 -16.21
C THR A 85 1.56 -0.35 -15.46
N TRP A 86 0.85 -1.45 -15.21
CA TRP A 86 1.45 -2.67 -14.69
C TRP A 86 2.53 -3.23 -15.62
N LYS A 87 2.31 -3.27 -16.94
CA LYS A 87 3.33 -3.72 -17.90
C LYS A 87 4.61 -2.89 -17.80
N ARG A 88 4.49 -1.56 -17.63
CA ARG A 88 5.67 -0.69 -17.44
C ARG A 88 6.39 -1.00 -16.12
N LEU A 89 5.64 -1.22 -15.02
CA LEU A 89 6.23 -1.57 -13.74
C LEU A 89 6.96 -2.91 -13.81
N ILE A 90 6.37 -3.94 -14.43
CA ILE A 90 6.99 -5.25 -14.62
C ILE A 90 8.31 -5.10 -15.37
N SER A 91 8.32 -4.39 -16.51
CA SER A 91 9.54 -4.14 -17.27
C SER A 91 10.61 -3.39 -16.47
N MET A 92 10.21 -2.45 -15.61
CA MET A 92 11.12 -1.73 -14.72
C MET A 92 11.71 -2.67 -13.66
N VAL A 93 10.91 -3.50 -13.03
CA VAL A 93 11.35 -4.49 -12.02
C VAL A 93 12.29 -5.52 -12.66
N ASP A 94 11.98 -6.00 -13.86
CA ASP A 94 12.84 -6.93 -14.59
C ASP A 94 14.21 -6.32 -14.91
N THR A 95 14.28 -5.00 -15.12
CA THR A 95 15.56 -4.31 -15.34
C THR A 95 16.41 -4.27 -14.05
N VAL A 96 15.76 -4.11 -12.89
CA VAL A 96 16.46 -3.95 -11.60
C VAL A 96 16.80 -5.29 -10.95
N ALA A 97 15.93 -6.29 -11.11
CA ALA A 97 15.98 -7.55 -10.38
C ALA A 97 15.43 -8.73 -11.22
N ALA A 98 16.03 -8.92 -12.41
CA ALA A 98 15.61 -9.98 -13.33
C ALA A 98 15.52 -11.36 -12.66
N GLY A 99 14.37 -12.00 -12.77
CA GLY A 99 14.12 -13.34 -12.25
C GLY A 99 13.94 -13.45 -10.72
N LYS A 100 14.01 -12.32 -9.97
CA LYS A 100 13.83 -12.34 -8.51
C LYS A 100 12.38 -12.08 -8.07
N VAL A 101 11.56 -11.52 -8.94
CA VAL A 101 10.22 -11.07 -8.59
C VAL A 101 9.16 -11.79 -9.42
N SER A 102 8.18 -12.37 -8.74
CA SER A 102 6.94 -12.87 -9.33
C SER A 102 5.85 -11.80 -9.25
N PHE A 103 4.93 -11.82 -10.22
CA PHE A 103 3.75 -10.95 -10.21
C PHE A 103 2.50 -11.81 -10.12
N LEU A 104 1.72 -11.63 -9.07
CA LEU A 104 0.43 -12.29 -8.87
C LEU A 104 -0.71 -11.28 -9.02
N PHE A 105 -1.50 -11.47 -10.06
CA PHE A 105 -2.71 -10.69 -10.32
C PHE A 105 -3.93 -11.54 -9.95
N ALA A 106 -4.61 -11.17 -8.87
CA ALA A 106 -5.83 -11.83 -8.41
C ALA A 106 -7.01 -10.87 -8.59
N PHE A 107 -8.01 -11.29 -9.36
CA PHE A 107 -9.16 -10.47 -9.70
C PHE A 107 -10.45 -11.16 -9.25
N HIS A 108 -11.26 -10.49 -8.46
CA HIS A 108 -12.60 -10.90 -8.12
C HIS A 108 -13.62 -10.05 -8.92
N PRO A 109 -14.00 -10.46 -10.14
CA PRO A 109 -14.86 -9.67 -11.01
C PRO A 109 -16.34 -9.85 -10.72
N LYS A 110 -17.15 -8.81 -10.92
CA LYS A 110 -18.60 -8.97 -11.09
C LYS A 110 -18.94 -9.78 -12.33
N ASN A 111 -18.11 -9.69 -13.36
CA ASN A 111 -18.31 -10.33 -14.65
C ASN A 111 -16.98 -10.77 -15.26
N LYS A 112 -16.77 -12.09 -15.34
CA LYS A 112 -15.57 -12.70 -15.93
C LYS A 112 -15.32 -12.25 -17.38
N LYS A 113 -16.40 -12.01 -18.16
CA LYS A 113 -16.29 -11.57 -19.56
C LYS A 113 -15.67 -10.18 -19.67
N GLU A 114 -15.97 -9.29 -18.72
CA GLU A 114 -15.37 -7.95 -18.65
C GLU A 114 -13.84 -8.04 -18.45
N ILE A 115 -13.38 -8.86 -17.50
CA ILE A 115 -11.94 -9.09 -17.29
C ILE A 115 -11.29 -9.62 -18.56
N SER A 116 -11.87 -10.66 -19.17
CA SER A 116 -11.34 -11.25 -20.41
C SER A 116 -11.24 -10.23 -21.54
N PHE A 117 -12.22 -9.35 -21.66
CA PHE A 117 -12.21 -8.26 -22.62
C PHE A 117 -11.06 -7.26 -22.33
N LEU A 118 -10.90 -6.83 -21.09
CA LEU A 118 -9.86 -5.88 -20.68
C LEU A 118 -8.46 -6.45 -20.88
N LEU A 119 -8.23 -7.72 -20.52
CA LEU A 119 -6.96 -8.42 -20.74
C LEU A 119 -6.59 -8.46 -22.23
N LYS A 120 -7.57 -8.76 -23.11
CA LYS A 120 -7.37 -8.80 -24.56
C LYS A 120 -7.14 -7.40 -25.13
N ARG A 121 -7.95 -6.40 -24.76
CA ARG A 121 -7.84 -5.02 -25.19
C ARG A 121 -6.43 -4.46 -24.92
N ASP A 122 -5.91 -4.70 -23.72
CA ASP A 122 -4.63 -4.17 -23.27
C ASP A 122 -3.46 -5.10 -23.56
N ARG A 123 -3.72 -6.25 -24.26
CA ARG A 123 -2.73 -7.30 -24.57
C ARG A 123 -1.91 -7.66 -23.34
N PHE A 124 -2.61 -7.97 -22.25
CA PHE A 124 -1.99 -8.35 -20.99
C PHE A 124 -1.78 -9.86 -20.96
N LEU A 125 -0.56 -10.29 -21.33
CA LEU A 125 -0.20 -11.69 -21.48
C LEU A 125 0.23 -12.39 -20.19
N TYR A 126 0.29 -11.66 -19.09
CA TYR A 126 0.66 -12.25 -17.80
C TYR A 126 -0.51 -13.10 -17.29
N PRO A 127 -0.21 -14.28 -16.70
CA PRO A 127 -1.23 -15.09 -16.06
C PRO A 127 -1.90 -14.34 -14.92
N VAL A 128 -3.23 -14.46 -14.85
CA VAL A 128 -4.05 -13.85 -13.79
C VAL A 128 -4.89 -14.94 -13.12
N PHE A 129 -5.05 -14.87 -11.82
CA PHE A 129 -5.99 -15.66 -11.07
C PHE A 129 -7.35 -14.94 -11.05
N ILE A 130 -8.41 -15.63 -11.47
CA ILE A 130 -9.77 -15.11 -11.45
C ILE A 130 -10.51 -15.77 -10.30
N ASP A 131 -10.63 -15.06 -9.20
CA ASP A 131 -11.31 -15.48 -7.98
C ASP A 131 -12.83 -15.27 -8.11
N GLU A 132 -13.50 -16.17 -8.83
CA GLU A 132 -14.94 -16.01 -9.09
C GLU A 132 -15.80 -16.12 -7.83
N LYS A 133 -15.32 -16.83 -6.81
CA LYS A 133 -16.06 -17.08 -5.58
C LYS A 133 -15.73 -16.08 -4.46
N GLY A 134 -14.63 -15.33 -4.57
CA GLY A 134 -14.12 -14.47 -3.52
C GLY A 134 -13.42 -15.23 -2.39
N ASP A 135 -12.99 -16.46 -2.64
CA ASP A 135 -12.32 -17.30 -1.63
C ASP A 135 -11.01 -16.67 -1.16
N PHE A 136 -10.31 -15.96 -2.05
CA PHE A 136 -9.04 -15.31 -1.69
C PHE A 136 -9.24 -14.15 -0.70
N ASP A 137 -10.27 -13.35 -0.89
CA ASP A 137 -10.64 -12.30 0.06
C ASP A 137 -11.21 -12.89 1.36
N ALA A 138 -12.00 -13.95 1.28
CA ALA A 138 -12.53 -14.63 2.46
C ALA A 138 -11.43 -15.19 3.37
N LEU A 139 -10.29 -15.62 2.80
CA LEU A 139 -9.14 -16.10 3.57
C LEU A 139 -8.30 -14.97 4.18
N ASN A 140 -8.20 -13.83 3.50
CA ASN A 140 -7.25 -12.79 3.87
C ASN A 140 -7.89 -11.51 4.41
N HIS A 141 -9.14 -11.22 4.08
CA HIS A 141 -9.85 -9.99 4.42
C HIS A 141 -9.08 -8.73 3.98
N PHE A 142 -8.85 -8.64 2.66
CA PHE A 142 -8.09 -7.54 2.07
C PHE A 142 -8.68 -6.16 2.37
N PRO A 143 -7.86 -5.10 2.44
CA PRO A 143 -8.36 -3.75 2.63
C PRO A 143 -9.35 -3.35 1.55
N SER A 144 -10.42 -2.65 1.92
CA SER A 144 -11.41 -2.14 0.96
C SER A 144 -10.89 -0.98 0.11
N ASP A 145 -9.87 -0.25 0.57
CA ASP A 145 -9.24 0.83 -0.19
C ASP A 145 -8.27 0.24 -1.22
N VAL A 146 -8.55 0.48 -2.51
CA VAL A 146 -7.76 0.01 -3.66
C VAL A 146 -6.29 0.42 -3.60
N ASN A 147 -5.95 1.50 -2.90
CA ASN A 147 -4.58 1.93 -2.72
C ASN A 147 -3.76 0.98 -1.85
N PHE A 148 -4.42 0.11 -1.07
CA PHE A 148 -3.82 -0.86 -0.16
C PHE A 148 -4.13 -2.31 -0.52
N GLN A 149 -4.61 -2.58 -1.72
CA GLN A 149 -4.85 -3.94 -2.24
C GLN A 149 -3.65 -4.50 -3.02
N THR A 150 -2.46 -3.95 -2.82
CA THR A 150 -1.22 -4.44 -3.43
C THR A 150 -0.16 -4.59 -2.34
N PHE A 151 0.58 -5.70 -2.42
CA PHE A 151 1.51 -6.14 -1.40
C PHE A 151 2.83 -6.57 -2.04
N LEU A 152 3.95 -6.23 -1.42
CA LEU A 152 5.22 -6.86 -1.65
C LEU A 152 5.41 -7.97 -0.61
N LEU A 153 5.63 -9.19 -1.07
CA LEU A 153 5.77 -10.39 -0.25
C LEU A 153 7.19 -10.95 -0.36
N ASP A 154 7.66 -11.59 0.69
CA ASP A 154 8.86 -12.41 0.66
C ASP A 154 8.57 -13.83 0.11
N SER A 155 9.59 -14.70 0.08
CA SER A 155 9.49 -16.09 -0.37
C SER A 155 8.60 -16.97 0.51
N GLN A 156 8.22 -16.51 1.71
CA GLN A 156 7.29 -17.18 2.62
C GLN A 156 5.88 -16.58 2.58
N ASN A 157 5.59 -15.75 1.59
CA ASN A 157 4.34 -15.01 1.40
C ASN A 157 4.03 -14.01 2.54
N LYS A 158 5.06 -13.56 3.25
CA LYS A 158 4.94 -12.59 4.31
C LYS A 158 5.01 -11.18 3.74
N VAL A 159 4.11 -10.31 4.18
CA VAL A 159 4.03 -8.92 3.71
C VAL A 159 5.22 -8.11 4.20
N LEU A 160 6.01 -7.61 3.27
CA LEU A 160 7.14 -6.71 3.50
C LEU A 160 6.72 -5.24 3.37
N ALA A 161 5.81 -4.96 2.46
CA ALA A 161 5.25 -3.61 2.28
C ALA A 161 3.86 -3.69 1.64
N ILE A 162 3.03 -2.69 1.93
CA ILE A 162 1.67 -2.56 1.42
C ILE A 162 1.50 -1.22 0.70
N GLY A 163 0.71 -1.21 -0.35
CA GLY A 163 0.36 -0.03 -1.12
C GLY A 163 0.56 -0.23 -2.62
N ASN A 164 -0.16 0.53 -3.44
CA ASN A 164 -0.17 0.31 -4.88
C ASN A 164 0.99 1.09 -5.58
N PRO A 165 2.03 0.40 -6.10
CA PRO A 165 3.19 1.02 -6.73
C PRO A 165 2.86 1.62 -8.11
N VAL A 166 1.71 1.28 -8.68
CA VAL A 166 1.23 1.84 -9.95
C VAL A 166 0.64 3.24 -9.73
N HIS A 167 -0.02 3.45 -8.60
CA HIS A 167 -0.66 4.72 -8.26
C HIS A 167 0.25 5.67 -7.48
N ASN A 168 1.22 5.15 -6.73
CA ASN A 168 2.06 5.94 -5.84
C ASN A 168 3.55 5.72 -6.12
N LYS A 169 4.23 6.80 -6.54
CA LYS A 169 5.67 6.76 -6.82
C LYS A 169 6.50 6.40 -5.59
N LYS A 170 6.16 6.91 -4.40
CA LYS A 170 6.90 6.63 -3.15
C LYS A 170 6.81 5.13 -2.79
N VAL A 171 5.62 4.53 -2.96
CA VAL A 171 5.41 3.09 -2.76
C VAL A 171 6.23 2.28 -3.77
N ARG A 172 6.25 2.69 -5.03
CA ARG A 172 7.05 2.04 -6.06
C ARG A 172 8.54 2.09 -5.74
N ASP A 173 9.04 3.25 -5.36
CA ASP A 173 10.45 3.44 -5.02
C ASP A 173 10.82 2.59 -3.79
N LEU A 174 9.94 2.49 -2.78
CA LEU A 174 10.10 1.60 -1.62
C LEU A 174 10.20 0.13 -2.04
N TYR A 175 9.30 -0.35 -2.92
CA TYR A 175 9.33 -1.73 -3.41
C TYR A 175 10.66 -2.02 -4.12
N LEU A 176 11.09 -1.12 -5.01
CA LEU A 176 12.35 -1.28 -5.75
C LEU A 176 13.57 -1.27 -4.80
N GLN A 177 13.57 -0.46 -3.76
CA GLN A 177 14.63 -0.45 -2.74
C GLN A 177 14.71 -1.78 -1.99
N ILE A 178 13.56 -2.33 -1.54
CA ILE A 178 13.52 -3.64 -0.85
C ILE A 178 14.02 -4.74 -1.79
N ILE A 179 13.53 -4.78 -3.02
CA ILE A 179 13.89 -5.79 -4.03
C ILE A 179 15.38 -5.72 -4.41
N ALA A 180 15.96 -4.52 -4.44
CA ALA A 180 17.38 -4.31 -4.70
C ALA A 180 18.29 -4.71 -3.52
N GLY A 181 17.71 -5.17 -2.41
CA GLY A 181 18.46 -5.51 -1.20
C GLY A 181 19.04 -4.29 -0.48
N GLN A 182 18.63 -3.08 -0.85
CA GLN A 182 18.91 -1.88 -0.07
C GLN A 182 18.06 -1.97 1.19
N GLN A 183 18.69 -2.30 2.32
CA GLN A 183 18.00 -2.42 3.61
C GLN A 183 17.27 -1.11 3.90
N THR A 184 16.00 -1.07 3.59
CA THR A 184 15.08 -0.22 4.34
C THR A 184 14.97 -0.91 5.68
N GLY A 185 15.63 -0.38 6.67
CA GLY A 185 15.42 -0.85 8.03
C GLY A 185 13.92 -0.78 8.28
N VAL A 186 13.27 -1.94 8.29
CA VAL A 186 11.89 -2.07 8.75
C VAL A 186 11.90 -1.55 10.17
N ALA A 187 11.24 -0.44 10.35
CA ALA A 187 11.23 0.29 11.61
C ALA A 187 10.49 -0.52 12.67
N THR A 188 11.19 -1.42 13.32
CA THR A 188 10.86 -1.77 14.69
C THR A 188 11.08 -0.48 15.50
N SER A 189 10.02 0.29 15.71
CA SER A 189 9.92 1.44 16.65
C SER A 189 11.18 2.32 16.80
N SER A 190 11.85 2.66 15.70
CA SER A 190 12.95 3.59 15.75
C SER A 190 12.41 5.01 15.53
N GLN A 191 12.49 5.80 16.56
CA GLN A 191 12.14 7.21 16.49
C GLN A 191 13.17 7.93 15.62
N THR A 192 12.72 8.49 14.49
CA THR A 192 13.52 9.45 13.73
C THR A 192 13.81 10.64 14.62
N LYS A 193 15.03 10.79 15.08
CA LYS A 193 15.44 11.92 15.91
C LYS A 193 15.97 13.02 15.01
N VAL A 194 15.14 14.04 14.81
CA VAL A 194 15.51 15.24 14.03
C VAL A 194 15.89 16.34 14.98
N VAL A 195 17.03 16.96 14.72
CA VAL A 195 17.47 18.16 15.42
C VAL A 195 17.49 19.32 14.44
N LEU A 196 16.80 20.39 14.80
CA LEU A 196 16.88 21.70 14.14
C LEU A 196 18.00 22.50 14.81
N ASP A 197 18.82 23.19 14.01
CA ASP A 197 19.84 24.11 14.51
C ASP A 197 19.20 25.30 15.24
N LYS A 198 18.02 25.73 14.79
CA LYS A 198 17.24 26.80 15.41
C LYS A 198 15.75 26.58 15.19
N LYS A 199 14.93 26.93 16.18
CA LYS A 199 13.46 26.85 16.11
C LYS A 199 12.81 28.13 15.60
N LEU A 200 13.51 29.24 15.69
CA LEU A 200 13.05 30.56 15.32
C LEU A 200 14.22 31.30 14.66
N ASP A 201 13.92 32.03 13.60
CA ASP A 201 14.84 32.97 12.96
C ASP A 201 14.22 34.36 13.02
N GLU A 202 14.82 35.26 13.81
CA GLU A 202 14.36 36.65 13.90
C GLU A 202 14.94 37.44 12.73
N MET A 203 14.09 37.74 11.75
CA MET A 203 14.50 38.42 10.52
C MET A 203 14.61 39.95 10.70
N GLY A 204 14.28 40.46 11.88
CA GLY A 204 14.28 41.92 12.16
C GLY A 204 13.26 42.71 11.34
N ASP A 205 13.46 44.02 11.27
CA ASP A 205 12.65 44.88 10.40
C ASP A 205 13.11 44.70 8.94
N PHE A 206 12.18 44.44 8.04
CA PHE A 206 12.49 44.24 6.63
C PHE A 206 11.61 45.12 5.70
N ASP A 207 12.17 45.52 4.58
CA ASP A 207 11.40 46.11 3.49
C ASP A 207 10.71 45.00 2.69
N TRP A 208 9.37 45.05 2.59
CA TRP A 208 8.56 44.07 1.85
C TRP A 208 8.92 43.94 0.37
N LYS A 209 9.68 44.92 -0.19
CA LYS A 209 10.17 44.89 -1.58
C LYS A 209 11.46 44.09 -1.74
N ILE A 210 12.14 43.74 -0.66
CA ILE A 210 13.42 43.04 -0.68
C ILE A 210 13.17 41.59 -0.22
N PRO A 211 13.38 40.56 -1.08
CA PRO A 211 13.25 39.15 -0.66
C PRO A 211 14.18 38.85 0.51
N GLN A 212 13.62 38.29 1.55
CA GLN A 212 14.37 37.79 2.71
C GLN A 212 14.43 36.26 2.65
N THR A 213 15.55 35.71 3.07
CA THR A 213 15.75 34.24 3.08
C THR A 213 16.20 33.82 4.47
N ALA A 214 15.44 32.91 5.08
CA ALA A 214 15.84 32.22 6.30
C ALA A 214 16.29 30.80 5.95
N THR A 215 17.41 30.35 6.51
CA THR A 215 17.95 29.03 6.31
C THR A 215 17.93 28.26 7.62
N PHE A 216 17.33 27.05 7.58
CA PHE A 216 17.31 26.11 8.70
C PHE A 216 18.07 24.85 8.31
N SER A 217 18.92 24.37 9.18
CA SER A 217 19.59 23.08 9.00
C SER A 217 18.86 21.99 9.76
N LEU A 218 18.48 20.95 9.03
CA LEU A 218 17.87 19.73 9.56
C LEU A 218 18.93 18.63 9.63
N ARG A 219 19.22 18.13 10.82
CA ARG A 219 20.11 17.00 11.00
C ARG A 219 19.32 15.78 11.46
N ASN A 220 19.34 14.73 10.66
CA ASN A 220 18.83 13.43 11.07
C ASN A 220 19.89 12.73 11.93
N LEU A 221 19.57 12.49 13.19
CA LEU A 221 20.41 11.72 14.13
C LEU A 221 19.88 10.30 14.33
N GLY A 222 18.84 9.91 13.62
CA GLY A 222 18.30 8.56 13.63
C GLY A 222 18.90 7.71 12.50
N ASP A 223 18.66 6.41 12.58
CA ASP A 223 19.18 5.40 11.65
C ASP A 223 18.34 5.29 10.35
N HIS A 224 17.29 6.09 10.21
CA HIS A 224 16.35 6.01 9.10
C HIS A 224 16.29 7.30 8.30
N LEU A 225 15.96 7.17 7.00
CA LEU A 225 15.78 8.29 6.08
C LEU A 225 14.66 9.23 6.55
N LEU A 226 14.99 10.52 6.67
CA LEU A 226 14.01 11.57 6.86
C LEU A 226 13.30 11.84 5.53
N ILE A 227 12.02 11.55 5.46
CA ILE A 227 11.16 11.89 4.30
C ILE A 227 10.42 13.18 4.69
N ILE A 228 10.75 14.29 4.03
CA ILE A 228 10.10 15.61 4.21
C ILE A 228 9.05 15.79 3.12
#